data_ee49b45c1cdc8db3b380cf3551fdfe66
#
_entry.id   ee49b45c1cdc8db3b380cf3551fdfe66
#
_cell.length_a   1.000
_cell.length_b   1.000
_cell.length_c   1.000
_cell.angle_alpha   90.00
_cell.angle_beta   90.00
_cell.angle_gamma   90.00
#
_symmetry.space_group_name_H-M   'P 1'
#
loop_
_entity.id
_entity.type
_entity.pdbx_description
1 polymer ?
#
loop_
_entity_poly.entity_id
_entity_poly.type
_entity_poly.pdbx_seq_one_letter_code
_entity_poly.pdbx_strand_id
1 'polypeptide(L)'
;MSEKIQVLGISVEKCYVDEVMDNINENWNRDDVLATYGVINMKILLAAQKDEELKEYIDSLDKGVVDEPEVLEAANMDDTRMEEEVLGHSFFATLFWYLSRYQNQIYLLGETEEEANAFFNYVKEKYPEIVVLGKGSLKDGSEDDCDKIINDINALAPQAVLGCSGDFSIERFVKKHRKKMNTRVFFCLGERAEIQKETGVKKRWLEKILEKSSFKKLVSQFNAVSYTHLRAH
;
A
#
# COMPACT_ATOMS: atom_id res chain seq x y z
N MET A 1 -17.87 -14.65 -2.39
CA MET A 1 -16.55 -14.63 -3.06
C MET A 1 -16.42 -13.25 -3.65
N SER A 2 -15.40 -12.51 -3.25
CA SER A 2 -15.12 -11.20 -3.82
C SER A 2 -14.76 -11.33 -5.31
N GLU A 3 -15.21 -10.39 -6.09
CA GLU A 3 -14.88 -10.30 -7.51
C GLU A 3 -13.39 -9.97 -7.67
N LYS A 4 -12.69 -10.67 -8.57
CA LYS A 4 -11.29 -10.40 -8.86
C LYS A 4 -11.15 -9.79 -10.24
N ILE A 5 -10.40 -8.71 -10.32
CA ILE A 5 -10.03 -8.06 -11.57
C ILE A 5 -8.62 -8.47 -11.98
N GLN A 6 -8.36 -8.51 -13.28
CA GLN A 6 -7.06 -8.84 -13.82
C GLN A 6 -6.41 -7.60 -14.44
N VAL A 7 -5.25 -7.23 -13.93
CA VAL A 7 -4.45 -6.13 -14.47
C VAL A 7 -3.05 -6.64 -14.75
N LEU A 8 -2.62 -6.63 -15.99
CA LEU A 8 -1.29 -7.12 -16.40
C LEU A 8 -0.98 -8.56 -15.90
N GLY A 9 -2.01 -9.44 -15.85
CA GLY A 9 -1.86 -10.81 -15.35
C GLY A 9 -1.77 -10.94 -13.83
N ILE A 10 -1.92 -9.83 -13.10
CA ILE A 10 -1.99 -9.81 -11.64
C ILE A 10 -3.46 -9.77 -11.23
N SER A 11 -3.84 -10.64 -10.30
CA SER A 11 -5.20 -10.72 -9.79
C SER A 11 -5.34 -9.76 -8.60
N VAL A 12 -6.20 -8.75 -8.75
CA VAL A 12 -6.53 -7.79 -7.69
C VAL A 12 -7.98 -8.02 -7.27
N GLU A 13 -8.22 -8.06 -5.98
CA GLU A 13 -9.58 -8.18 -5.46
C GLU A 13 -10.33 -6.85 -5.61
N LYS A 14 -11.53 -6.89 -6.17
CA LYS A 14 -12.43 -5.74 -6.17
C LYS A 14 -13.02 -5.58 -4.77
N CYS A 15 -12.74 -4.49 -4.10
CA CYS A 15 -13.32 -4.19 -2.79
C CYS A 15 -13.55 -2.68 -2.63
N TYR A 16 -14.69 -2.33 -2.09
CA TYR A 16 -15.00 -0.96 -1.69
C TYR A 16 -14.36 -0.61 -0.36
N VAL A 17 -14.25 0.68 -0.06
CA VAL A 17 -13.61 1.15 1.17
C VAL A 17 -14.29 0.61 2.42
N ASP A 18 -15.63 0.53 2.45
CA ASP A 18 -16.37 -0.05 3.58
C ASP A 18 -16.04 -1.54 3.78
N GLU A 19 -15.95 -2.33 2.72
CA GLU A 19 -15.57 -3.75 2.80
C GLU A 19 -14.15 -3.95 3.33
N VAL A 20 -13.23 -3.05 2.92
CA VAL A 20 -11.86 -3.05 3.45
C VAL A 20 -11.85 -2.70 4.94
N MET A 21 -12.61 -1.67 5.34
CA MET A 21 -12.70 -1.26 6.73
C MET A 21 -13.36 -2.31 7.61
N ASP A 22 -14.38 -3.03 7.11
CA ASP A 22 -15.00 -4.14 7.81
C ASP A 22 -13.99 -5.28 8.03
N ASN A 23 -13.21 -5.62 7.02
CA ASN A 23 -12.14 -6.62 7.13
C ASN A 23 -11.03 -6.18 8.10
N ILE A 24 -10.66 -4.89 8.10
CA ILE A 24 -9.75 -4.31 9.09
C ILE A 24 -10.31 -4.48 10.50
N ASN A 25 -11.60 -4.16 10.73
CA ASN A 25 -12.23 -4.29 12.03
C ASN A 25 -12.26 -5.75 12.52
N GLU A 26 -12.51 -6.71 11.65
CA GLU A 26 -12.45 -8.14 11.98
C GLU A 26 -11.04 -8.55 12.42
N ASN A 27 -10.02 -8.16 11.66
CA ASN A 27 -8.62 -8.51 11.96
C ASN A 27 -8.04 -7.72 13.14
N TRP A 28 -8.57 -6.52 13.43
CA TRP A 28 -8.12 -5.69 14.55
C TRP A 28 -8.28 -6.37 15.91
N ASN A 29 -9.28 -7.25 16.02
CA ASN A 29 -9.60 -7.98 17.25
C ASN A 29 -8.98 -9.40 17.29
N ARG A 30 -8.17 -9.75 16.29
CA ARG A 30 -7.48 -11.05 16.24
C ARG A 30 -6.05 -10.91 16.73
N ASP A 31 -5.61 -11.88 17.51
CA ASP A 31 -4.26 -11.90 18.09
C ASP A 31 -3.33 -12.95 17.43
N ASP A 32 -3.85 -13.72 16.48
CA ASP A 32 -3.20 -14.91 15.95
C ASP A 32 -2.41 -14.68 14.65
N VAL A 33 -2.80 -13.69 13.85
CA VAL A 33 -2.18 -13.44 12.54
C VAL A 33 -2.11 -11.94 12.24
N LEU A 34 -0.94 -11.48 11.82
CA LEU A 34 -0.78 -10.12 11.27
C LEU A 34 -1.51 -10.02 9.93
N ALA A 35 -2.53 -9.18 9.85
CA ALA A 35 -3.20 -8.85 8.60
C ALA A 35 -2.44 -7.73 7.85
N THR A 36 -2.33 -7.86 6.53
CA THR A 36 -1.59 -6.95 5.67
C THR A 36 -2.48 -6.32 4.60
N TYR A 37 -2.41 -4.99 4.51
CA TYR A 37 -3.16 -4.18 3.57
C TYR A 37 -2.19 -3.37 2.72
N GLY A 38 -2.42 -3.32 1.42
CA GLY A 38 -1.52 -2.61 0.51
C GLY A 38 -2.26 -1.83 -0.54
N VAL A 39 -1.69 -0.69 -0.92
CA VAL A 39 -2.18 0.12 -2.04
C VAL A 39 -1.71 -0.48 -3.36
N ILE A 40 -2.63 -0.66 -4.28
CA ILE A 40 -2.39 -1.15 -5.64
C ILE A 40 -2.48 0.03 -6.61
N ASN A 41 -1.32 0.46 -7.09
CA ASN A 41 -1.17 1.55 -8.05
C ASN A 41 -0.40 1.09 -9.30
N MET A 42 -0.28 1.96 -10.30
CA MET A 42 0.46 1.65 -11.53
C MET A 42 1.91 1.24 -11.24
N LYS A 43 2.55 1.92 -10.30
CA LYS A 43 3.97 1.72 -9.99
C LYS A 43 4.27 0.31 -9.50
N ILE A 44 3.48 -0.21 -8.54
CA ILE A 44 3.67 -1.57 -8.04
C ILE A 44 3.30 -2.62 -9.10
N LEU A 45 2.26 -2.38 -9.90
CA LEU A 45 1.86 -3.29 -10.99
C LEU A 45 2.93 -3.38 -12.08
N LEU A 46 3.55 -2.25 -12.45
CA LEU A 46 4.67 -2.23 -13.39
C LEU A 46 5.91 -2.95 -12.85
N ALA A 47 6.24 -2.71 -11.58
CA ALA A 47 7.38 -3.35 -10.93
C ALA A 47 7.19 -4.87 -10.82
N ALA A 48 6.00 -5.32 -10.45
CA ALA A 48 5.65 -6.74 -10.30
C ALA A 48 5.71 -7.53 -11.63
N GLN A 49 5.74 -6.85 -12.80
CA GLN A 49 5.98 -7.52 -14.08
C GLN A 49 7.39 -8.11 -14.21
N LYS A 50 8.34 -7.59 -13.41
CA LYS A 50 9.77 -7.96 -13.48
C LYS A 50 10.29 -8.47 -12.15
N ASP A 51 9.47 -8.43 -11.12
CA ASP A 51 9.83 -8.73 -9.74
C ASP A 51 8.79 -9.70 -9.15
N GLU A 52 9.13 -10.98 -9.14
CA GLU A 52 8.24 -12.03 -8.62
C GLU A 52 7.98 -11.86 -7.12
N GLU A 53 8.92 -11.28 -6.35
CA GLU A 53 8.72 -11.03 -4.94
C GLU A 53 7.60 -10.01 -4.68
N LEU A 54 7.53 -8.95 -5.52
CA LEU A 54 6.43 -7.98 -5.44
C LEU A 54 5.10 -8.58 -5.89
N LYS A 55 5.11 -9.45 -6.88
CA LYS A 55 3.90 -10.15 -7.30
C LYS A 55 3.37 -11.06 -6.20
N GLU A 56 4.24 -11.86 -5.58
CA GLU A 56 3.88 -12.67 -4.43
C GLU A 56 3.45 -11.83 -3.22
N TYR A 57 4.02 -10.61 -3.04
CA TYR A 57 3.54 -9.68 -2.02
C TYR A 57 2.08 -9.30 -2.29
N ILE A 58 1.74 -8.88 -3.52
CA ILE A 58 0.37 -8.52 -3.89
C ILE A 58 -0.59 -9.68 -3.62
N ASP A 59 -0.20 -10.90 -4.04
CA ASP A 59 -1.01 -12.11 -3.83
C ASP A 59 -1.18 -12.48 -2.33
N SER A 60 -0.28 -12.02 -1.46
CA SER A 60 -0.28 -12.30 -0.03
C SER A 60 -1.05 -11.30 0.82
N LEU A 61 -1.54 -10.22 0.23
CA LEU A 61 -2.33 -9.20 0.93
C LEU A 61 -3.68 -9.77 1.40
N ASP A 62 -4.08 -9.40 2.61
CA ASP A 62 -5.44 -9.66 3.09
C ASP A 62 -6.46 -8.84 2.29
N LYS A 63 -6.11 -7.56 1.96
CA LYS A 63 -6.80 -6.75 0.97
C LYS A 63 -5.84 -5.82 0.24
N GLY A 64 -5.97 -5.76 -1.09
CA GLY A 64 -5.32 -4.76 -1.93
C GLY A 64 -6.30 -3.65 -2.29
N VAL A 65 -5.93 -2.40 -2.04
CA VAL A 65 -6.77 -1.23 -2.30
C VAL A 65 -6.30 -0.52 -3.56
N VAL A 66 -7.14 -0.45 -4.58
CA VAL A 66 -6.83 0.33 -5.78
C VAL A 66 -6.86 1.82 -5.43
N ASP A 67 -5.80 2.54 -5.80
CA ASP A 67 -5.60 3.95 -5.43
C ASP A 67 -5.45 4.90 -6.64
N GLU A 68 -5.47 4.37 -7.86
CA GLU A 68 -5.34 5.16 -9.08
C GLU A 68 -6.38 4.74 -10.11
N PRO A 69 -7.09 5.71 -10.76
CA PRO A 69 -8.14 5.42 -11.73
C PRO A 69 -7.63 4.68 -12.97
N GLU A 70 -6.35 4.85 -13.33
CA GLU A 70 -5.73 4.14 -14.43
C GLU A 70 -5.70 2.62 -14.24
N VAL A 71 -5.67 2.15 -12.99
CA VAL A 71 -5.76 0.73 -12.66
C VAL A 71 -7.16 0.20 -12.95
N LEU A 72 -8.21 0.97 -12.64
CA LEU A 72 -9.59 0.64 -12.97
C LEU A 72 -9.82 0.62 -14.48
N GLU A 73 -9.30 1.63 -15.21
CA GLU A 73 -9.34 1.68 -16.67
C GLU A 73 -8.69 0.41 -17.28
N ALA A 74 -7.52 0.01 -16.77
CA ALA A 74 -6.78 -1.15 -17.26
C ALA A 74 -7.51 -2.49 -16.99
N ALA A 75 -8.32 -2.54 -15.94
CA ALA A 75 -9.18 -3.67 -15.61
C ALA A 75 -10.49 -3.70 -16.41
N ASN A 76 -10.75 -2.70 -17.27
CA ASN A 76 -12.04 -2.44 -17.93
C ASN A 76 -13.20 -2.40 -16.91
N MET A 77 -12.96 -1.80 -15.77
CA MET A 77 -13.96 -1.68 -14.72
C MET A 77 -14.76 -0.39 -14.93
N ASP A 78 -16.06 -0.55 -15.13
CA ASP A 78 -17.05 0.51 -15.21
C ASP A 78 -17.89 0.47 -13.92
N ASP A 79 -17.35 1.10 -12.85
CA ASP A 79 -17.97 1.14 -11.53
C ASP A 79 -17.83 2.54 -10.94
N THR A 80 -18.88 3.32 -11.06
CA THR A 80 -18.92 4.73 -10.64
C THR A 80 -18.58 4.91 -9.16
N ARG A 81 -19.06 4.02 -8.28
CA ARG A 81 -18.75 4.10 -6.84
C ARG A 81 -17.26 3.92 -6.60
N MET A 82 -16.65 2.93 -7.24
CA MET A 82 -15.24 2.66 -7.07
C MET A 82 -14.37 3.79 -7.65
N GLU A 83 -14.77 4.36 -8.80
CA GLU A 83 -14.10 5.53 -9.36
C GLU A 83 -14.17 6.74 -8.40
N GLU A 84 -15.32 7.01 -7.81
CA GLU A 84 -15.49 8.10 -6.82
C GLU A 84 -14.64 7.86 -5.57
N GLU A 85 -14.57 6.63 -5.05
CA GLU A 85 -13.75 6.26 -3.90
C GLU A 85 -12.25 6.44 -4.19
N VAL A 86 -11.78 6.03 -5.39
CA VAL A 86 -10.39 6.17 -5.82
C VAL A 86 -10.01 7.64 -6.04
N LEU A 87 -10.83 8.40 -6.77
CA LEU A 87 -10.59 9.83 -7.03
C LEU A 87 -10.62 10.66 -5.75
N GLY A 88 -11.48 10.29 -4.79
CA GLY A 88 -11.60 10.93 -3.48
C GLY A 88 -10.53 10.52 -2.48
N HIS A 89 -9.64 9.57 -2.82
CA HIS A 89 -8.70 8.95 -1.87
C HIS A 89 -9.41 8.46 -0.59
N SER A 90 -10.62 7.92 -0.77
CA SER A 90 -11.56 7.62 0.32
C SER A 90 -11.00 6.61 1.33
N PHE A 91 -10.24 5.61 0.86
CA PHE A 91 -9.59 4.66 1.77
C PHE A 91 -8.64 5.36 2.75
N PHE A 92 -7.76 6.21 2.24
CA PHE A 92 -6.77 6.90 3.05
C PHE A 92 -7.44 7.82 4.07
N ALA A 93 -8.42 8.62 3.62
CA ALA A 93 -9.18 9.51 4.49
C ALA A 93 -9.94 8.73 5.58
N THR A 94 -10.60 7.62 5.22
CA THR A 94 -11.37 6.80 6.16
C THR A 94 -10.45 6.09 7.16
N LEU A 95 -9.32 5.55 6.71
CA LEU A 95 -8.33 4.91 7.59
C LEU A 95 -7.82 5.89 8.65
N PHE A 96 -7.37 7.09 8.25
CA PHE A 96 -6.85 8.07 9.18
C PHE A 96 -7.92 8.63 10.11
N TRP A 97 -9.16 8.83 9.60
CA TRP A 97 -10.29 9.17 10.45
C TRP A 97 -10.55 8.08 11.51
N TYR A 98 -10.53 6.82 11.12
CA TYR A 98 -10.72 5.67 12.02
C TYR A 98 -9.64 5.64 13.09
N LEU A 99 -8.36 5.71 12.70
CA LEU A 99 -7.22 5.70 13.63
C LEU A 99 -7.29 6.86 14.63
N SER A 100 -7.68 8.05 14.17
CA SER A 100 -7.87 9.25 15.00
C SER A 100 -9.05 9.08 15.97
N ARG A 101 -10.21 8.65 15.44
CA ARG A 101 -11.45 8.50 16.21
C ARG A 101 -11.30 7.54 17.38
N TYR A 102 -10.54 6.47 17.19
CA TYR A 102 -10.32 5.44 18.21
C TYR A 102 -9.00 5.58 18.95
N GLN A 103 -8.25 6.67 18.70
CA GLN A 103 -6.95 6.94 19.31
C GLN A 103 -6.00 5.74 19.24
N ASN A 104 -5.97 5.09 18.08
CA ASN A 104 -5.19 3.89 17.92
C ASN A 104 -3.69 4.14 18.09
N GLN A 105 -3.02 3.17 18.68
CA GLN A 105 -1.58 3.16 18.90
C GLN A 105 -0.88 2.62 17.66
N ILE A 106 -0.10 3.46 17.01
CA ILE A 106 0.55 3.10 15.75
C ILE A 106 2.08 3.28 15.80
N TYR A 107 2.74 2.55 14.90
CA TYR A 107 4.14 2.73 14.55
C TYR A 107 4.24 3.21 13.10
N LEU A 108 5.12 4.17 12.82
CA LEU A 108 5.32 4.72 11.48
C LEU A 108 6.64 4.22 10.90
N LEU A 109 6.60 3.75 9.65
CA LEU A 109 7.77 3.24 8.95
C LEU A 109 7.97 3.98 7.63
N GLY A 110 9.16 4.54 7.43
CA GLY A 110 9.59 5.18 6.19
C GLY A 110 10.69 4.37 5.49
N GLU A 111 10.97 4.68 4.24
CA GLU A 111 12.12 4.18 3.50
C GLU A 111 13.41 4.78 4.10
N THR A 112 13.41 6.10 4.31
CA THR A 112 14.51 6.84 4.92
C THR A 112 14.08 7.49 6.24
N GLU A 113 15.06 7.98 7.02
CA GLU A 113 14.79 8.68 8.26
C GLU A 113 14.05 10.01 8.02
N GLU A 114 14.37 10.70 6.92
CA GLU A 114 13.69 11.91 6.48
C GLU A 114 12.21 11.64 6.18
N GLU A 115 11.91 10.55 5.48
CA GLU A 115 10.53 10.16 5.16
C GLU A 115 9.76 9.72 6.42
N ALA A 116 10.39 8.96 7.31
CA ALA A 116 9.78 8.60 8.59
C ALA A 116 9.47 9.84 9.44
N ASN A 117 10.35 10.85 9.43
CA ASN A 117 10.15 12.14 10.10
C ASN A 117 9.01 12.94 9.45
N ALA A 118 8.99 13.03 8.11
CA ALA A 118 7.93 13.72 7.37
C ALA A 118 6.57 13.06 7.63
N PHE A 119 6.51 11.74 7.66
CA PHE A 119 5.29 11.00 7.98
C PHE A 119 4.82 11.26 9.41
N PHE A 120 5.73 11.25 10.37
CA PHE A 120 5.41 11.59 11.76
C PHE A 120 4.84 13.02 11.88
N ASN A 121 5.48 14.00 11.26
CA ASN A 121 5.03 15.39 11.29
C ASN A 121 3.65 15.55 10.66
N TYR A 122 3.41 14.91 9.51
CA TYR A 122 2.11 14.87 8.84
C TYR A 122 1.01 14.33 9.77
N VAL A 123 1.25 13.18 10.41
CA VAL A 123 0.28 12.58 11.33
C VAL A 123 0.02 13.50 12.52
N LYS A 124 1.05 14.06 13.12
CA LYS A 124 0.91 14.96 14.28
C LYS A 124 0.20 16.27 13.95
N GLU A 125 0.38 16.79 12.74
CA GLU A 125 -0.29 18.02 12.31
C GLU A 125 -1.76 17.78 11.93
N LYS A 126 -2.05 16.71 11.19
CA LYS A 126 -3.38 16.47 10.63
C LYS A 126 -4.30 15.63 11.52
N TYR A 127 -3.72 14.75 12.34
CA TYR A 127 -4.44 13.76 13.15
C TYR A 127 -3.83 13.66 14.54
N PRO A 128 -3.84 14.75 15.34
CA PRO A 128 -3.14 14.83 16.63
C PRO A 128 -3.62 13.81 17.67
N GLU A 129 -4.84 13.27 17.51
CA GLU A 129 -5.41 12.27 18.41
C GLU A 129 -4.80 10.87 18.20
N ILE A 130 -4.16 10.62 17.06
CA ILE A 130 -3.49 9.33 16.82
C ILE A 130 -2.27 9.21 17.74
N VAL A 131 -2.19 8.09 18.44
CA VAL A 131 -1.09 7.81 19.37
C VAL A 131 0.07 7.15 18.61
N VAL A 132 1.08 7.94 18.23
CA VAL A 132 2.29 7.40 17.61
C VAL A 132 3.25 6.95 18.69
N LEU A 133 3.45 5.62 18.83
CA LEU A 133 4.35 5.01 19.84
C LEU A 133 5.81 5.09 19.41
N GLY A 134 6.08 4.98 18.10
CA GLY A 134 7.43 5.01 17.56
C GLY A 134 7.43 5.24 16.05
N LYS A 135 8.62 5.45 15.53
CA LYS A 135 8.87 5.55 14.09
C LYS A 135 10.25 4.99 13.76
N GLY A 136 10.41 4.48 12.54
CA GLY A 136 11.68 3.96 12.06
C GLY A 136 11.83 4.08 10.55
N SER A 137 13.00 3.70 10.06
CA SER A 137 13.29 3.64 8.63
C SER A 137 14.09 2.39 8.31
N LEU A 138 13.91 1.87 7.10
CA LEU A 138 14.61 0.67 6.63
C LEU A 138 16.04 0.97 6.14
N LYS A 139 16.41 2.25 5.99
CA LYS A 139 17.72 2.68 5.50
C LYS A 139 18.18 1.87 4.29
N ASP A 140 19.26 1.09 4.49
CA ASP A 140 19.86 0.25 3.45
C ASP A 140 19.17 -1.11 3.30
N GLY A 141 18.11 -1.39 4.07
CA GLY A 141 17.38 -2.67 4.04
C GLY A 141 18.23 -3.87 4.52
N SER A 142 19.30 -3.62 5.27
CA SER A 142 20.12 -4.68 5.84
C SER A 142 19.34 -5.55 6.84
N GLU A 143 19.72 -6.80 7.02
CA GLU A 143 19.07 -7.67 8.02
C GLU A 143 19.18 -7.08 9.43
N ASP A 144 20.31 -6.44 9.77
CA ASP A 144 20.50 -5.79 11.07
C ASP A 144 19.53 -4.63 11.28
N ASP A 145 19.22 -3.84 10.25
CA ASP A 145 18.25 -2.75 10.34
C ASP A 145 16.83 -3.29 10.39
N CYS A 146 16.52 -4.32 9.61
CA CYS A 146 15.23 -5.02 9.71
C CYS A 146 14.99 -5.60 11.10
N ASP A 147 15.98 -6.26 11.69
CA ASP A 147 15.87 -6.85 13.04
C ASP A 147 15.71 -5.75 14.12
N LYS A 148 16.37 -4.59 13.99
CA LYS A 148 16.15 -3.44 14.90
C LYS A 148 14.70 -2.95 14.84
N ILE A 149 14.16 -2.75 13.61
CA ILE A 149 12.76 -2.32 13.42
C ILE A 149 11.79 -3.35 14.00
N ILE A 150 12.02 -4.65 13.76
CA ILE A 150 11.18 -5.73 14.31
C ILE A 150 11.22 -5.71 15.84
N ASN A 151 12.40 -5.57 16.44
CA ASN A 151 12.56 -5.50 17.89
C ASN A 151 11.87 -4.28 18.49
N ASP A 152 11.93 -3.12 17.82
CA ASP A 152 11.27 -1.90 18.25
C ASP A 152 9.74 -2.05 18.18
N ILE A 153 9.19 -2.54 17.07
CA ILE A 153 7.77 -2.87 16.92
C ILE A 153 7.31 -3.85 18.00
N ASN A 154 8.09 -4.90 18.26
CA ASN A 154 7.73 -5.92 19.24
C ASN A 154 7.77 -5.40 20.69
N ALA A 155 8.72 -4.50 20.98
CA ALA A 155 8.83 -3.87 22.30
C ALA A 155 7.68 -2.89 22.57
N LEU A 156 7.27 -2.12 21.56
CA LEU A 156 6.19 -1.15 21.65
C LEU A 156 4.81 -1.77 21.49
N ALA A 157 4.72 -2.91 20.83
CA ALA A 157 3.50 -3.65 20.53
C ALA A 157 2.34 -2.75 20.00
N PRO A 158 2.57 -1.97 18.92
CA PRO A 158 1.54 -1.10 18.36
C PRO A 158 0.37 -1.92 17.83
N GLN A 159 -0.82 -1.33 17.81
CA GLN A 159 -1.99 -1.96 17.21
C GLN A 159 -1.84 -2.04 15.68
N ALA A 160 -1.21 -1.03 15.07
CA ALA A 160 -0.94 -1.00 13.65
C ALA A 160 0.45 -0.45 13.33
N VAL A 161 1.02 -0.93 12.22
CA VAL A 161 2.18 -0.33 11.56
C VAL A 161 1.71 0.28 10.25
N LEU A 162 2.06 1.54 10.01
CA LEU A 162 1.81 2.25 8.76
C LEU A 162 3.13 2.52 8.06
N GLY A 163 3.30 1.99 6.86
CA GLY A 163 4.49 2.15 6.06
C GLY A 163 4.26 2.97 4.80
N CYS A 164 5.15 3.92 4.52
CA CYS A 164 5.18 4.69 3.28
C CYS A 164 6.56 4.58 2.65
N SER A 165 6.64 4.04 1.43
CA SER A 165 7.87 4.00 0.64
C SER A 165 7.59 4.18 -0.85
N GLY A 166 8.61 4.65 -1.57
CA GLY A 166 8.56 4.77 -3.02
C GLY A 166 9.33 3.67 -3.75
N ASP A 167 10.16 2.89 -3.06
CA ASP A 167 11.06 1.87 -3.62
C ASP A 167 10.64 0.43 -3.34
N PHE A 168 9.47 0.23 -2.69
CA PHE A 168 8.91 -1.06 -2.27
C PHE A 168 9.73 -1.81 -1.19
N SER A 169 10.62 -1.13 -0.49
CA SER A 169 11.38 -1.71 0.61
C SER A 169 10.47 -2.20 1.75
N ILE A 170 9.40 -1.44 2.02
CA ILE A 170 8.43 -1.75 3.07
C ILE A 170 7.57 -2.97 2.69
N GLU A 171 7.15 -3.08 1.44
CA GLU A 171 6.41 -4.21 0.90
C GLU A 171 7.21 -5.52 1.02
N ARG A 172 8.50 -5.48 0.65
CA ARG A 172 9.41 -6.62 0.82
C ARG A 172 9.67 -6.93 2.29
N PHE A 173 9.85 -5.89 3.12
CA PHE A 173 10.05 -6.04 4.56
C PHE A 173 8.87 -6.77 5.21
N VAL A 174 7.64 -6.31 5.00
CA VAL A 174 6.48 -6.95 5.63
C VAL A 174 6.27 -8.37 5.11
N LYS A 175 6.40 -8.60 3.81
CA LYS A 175 6.31 -9.95 3.23
C LYS A 175 7.29 -10.92 3.90
N LYS A 176 8.55 -10.52 4.03
CA LYS A 176 9.62 -11.37 4.57
C LYS A 176 9.49 -11.58 6.08
N HIS A 177 9.07 -10.56 6.82
CA HIS A 177 9.16 -10.54 8.28
C HIS A 177 7.82 -10.55 9.02
N ARG A 178 6.65 -10.63 8.32
CA ARG A 178 5.33 -10.57 8.96
C ARG A 178 5.16 -11.51 10.16
N LYS A 179 5.76 -12.69 10.12
CA LYS A 179 5.66 -13.70 11.19
C LYS A 179 6.49 -13.38 12.44
N LYS A 180 7.41 -12.40 12.35
CA LYS A 180 8.28 -11.98 13.45
C LYS A 180 7.71 -10.76 14.20
N MET A 181 6.68 -10.08 13.67
CA MET A 181 6.17 -8.83 14.19
C MET A 181 4.95 -9.04 15.10
N ASN A 182 5.00 -8.42 16.28
CA ASN A 182 3.89 -8.40 17.25
C ASN A 182 3.05 -7.13 17.04
N THR A 183 2.26 -7.12 15.98
CA THR A 183 1.26 -6.10 15.65
C THR A 183 0.09 -6.77 14.97
N ARG A 184 -1.09 -6.17 14.97
CA ARG A 184 -2.32 -6.78 14.43
C ARG A 184 -2.49 -6.54 12.95
N VAL A 185 -2.21 -5.30 12.52
CA VAL A 185 -2.36 -4.89 11.12
C VAL A 185 -1.15 -4.12 10.64
N PHE A 186 -0.81 -4.31 9.37
CA PHE A 186 0.24 -3.59 8.68
C PHE A 186 -0.30 -3.00 7.38
N PHE A 187 -0.14 -1.69 7.23
CA PHE A 187 -0.56 -0.95 6.04
C PHE A 187 0.65 -0.52 5.21
N CYS A 188 0.74 -0.97 3.96
CA CYS A 188 1.67 -0.45 2.97
C CYS A 188 0.92 0.61 2.14
N LEU A 189 1.16 1.88 2.45
CA LEU A 189 0.42 3.01 1.89
C LEU A 189 1.03 3.54 0.59
N GLY A 190 2.16 2.97 0.16
CA GLY A 190 2.91 3.43 -1.01
C GLY A 190 3.47 4.84 -0.82
N GLU A 191 3.85 5.46 -1.92
CA GLU A 191 4.36 6.83 -1.94
C GLU A 191 3.22 7.84 -1.86
N ARG A 192 3.27 8.76 -0.88
CA ARG A 192 2.22 9.78 -0.65
C ARG A 192 2.77 11.19 -0.79
N ALA A 193 2.29 11.92 -1.80
CA ALA A 193 2.69 13.29 -2.06
C ALA A 193 2.37 14.25 -0.90
N GLU A 194 1.28 14.00 -0.16
CA GLU A 194 0.87 14.78 1.00
C GLU A 194 1.87 14.70 2.15
N ILE A 195 2.50 13.52 2.31
CA ILE A 195 3.50 13.27 3.36
C ILE A 195 4.85 13.86 2.96
N GLN A 196 5.12 13.95 1.66
CA GLN A 196 6.44 14.29 1.13
C GLN A 196 6.58 15.74 0.68
N LYS A 197 5.59 16.61 0.92
CA LYS A 197 5.60 18.03 0.49
C LYS A 197 6.82 18.84 0.95
N GLU A 198 7.53 18.38 1.94
CA GLU A 198 8.72 19.06 2.50
C GLU A 198 10.04 18.73 1.77
N THR A 199 10.06 17.71 0.88
CA THR A 199 11.32 17.19 0.30
C THR A 199 11.60 17.52 -1.19
N GLY A 200 10.89 18.45 -1.83
CA GLY A 200 11.30 18.95 -3.17
C GLY A 200 10.59 18.33 -4.38
N VAL A 201 9.36 18.59 -4.53
CA VAL A 201 8.31 17.98 -5.40
C VAL A 201 8.50 18.09 -6.94
N LYS A 202 9.45 18.84 -7.49
CA LYS A 202 9.50 19.06 -8.96
C LYS A 202 9.87 17.85 -9.82
N LYS A 203 10.58 16.87 -9.26
CA LYS A 203 11.05 15.68 -9.99
C LYS A 203 9.94 14.66 -10.26
N ARG A 204 8.95 14.58 -9.40
CA ARG A 204 7.88 13.58 -9.40
C ARG A 204 6.80 13.74 -10.47
N TRP A 205 6.48 14.96 -10.89
CA TRP A 205 5.47 15.17 -11.92
C TRP A 205 5.86 14.54 -13.27
N LEU A 206 7.12 14.68 -13.67
CA LEU A 206 7.64 14.04 -14.88
C LEU A 206 7.68 12.50 -14.73
N GLU A 207 8.06 11.99 -13.56
CA GLU A 207 8.06 10.57 -13.27
C GLU A 207 6.66 9.98 -13.40
N LYS A 208 5.63 10.61 -12.81
CA LYS A 208 4.23 10.18 -12.94
C LYS A 208 3.72 10.17 -14.38
N ILE A 209 4.09 11.15 -15.20
CA ILE A 209 3.73 11.16 -16.64
C ILE A 209 4.37 10.00 -17.38
N LEU A 210 5.65 9.73 -17.13
CA LEU A 210 6.37 8.60 -17.75
C LEU A 210 5.80 7.26 -17.28
N GLU A 211 5.46 7.15 -16.03
CA GLU A 211 4.84 5.97 -15.43
C GLU A 211 3.48 5.69 -16.06
N LYS A 212 2.60 6.68 -16.15
CA LYS A 212 1.30 6.57 -16.80
C LYS A 212 1.41 6.17 -18.27
N SER A 213 2.37 6.76 -19.01
CA SER A 213 2.63 6.42 -20.41
C SER A 213 3.11 4.96 -20.55
N SER A 214 4.05 4.54 -19.69
CA SER A 214 4.59 3.17 -19.68
C SER A 214 3.52 2.16 -19.31
N PHE A 215 2.69 2.46 -18.34
CA PHE A 215 1.58 1.61 -17.91
C PHE A 215 0.56 1.40 -19.04
N LYS A 216 0.06 2.48 -19.65
CA LYS A 216 -0.89 2.38 -20.78
C LYS A 216 -0.32 1.58 -21.96
N LYS A 217 0.97 1.78 -22.28
CA LYS A 217 1.64 1.01 -23.33
C LYS A 217 1.70 -0.48 -22.99
N LEU A 218 2.05 -0.83 -21.76
CA LEU A 218 2.16 -2.22 -21.33
C LEU A 218 0.79 -2.91 -21.30
N VAL A 219 -0.25 -2.24 -20.80
CA VAL A 219 -1.63 -2.72 -20.80
C VAL A 219 -2.11 -3.00 -22.25
N SER A 220 -1.84 -2.06 -23.17
CA SER A 220 -2.19 -2.25 -24.59
C SER A 220 -1.50 -3.46 -25.21
N GLN A 221 -0.22 -3.66 -24.92
CA GLN A 221 0.54 -4.83 -25.40
C GLN A 221 0.01 -6.14 -24.81
N PHE A 222 -0.28 -6.15 -23.52
CA PHE A 222 -0.81 -7.33 -22.83
C PHE A 222 -2.18 -7.73 -23.37
N ASN A 223 -3.07 -6.78 -23.59
CA ASN A 223 -4.38 -7.02 -24.16
C ASN A 223 -4.29 -7.53 -25.61
N ALA A 224 -3.38 -6.98 -26.43
CA ALA A 224 -3.15 -7.44 -27.80
C ALA A 224 -2.67 -8.91 -27.87
N VAL A 225 -1.81 -9.33 -26.98
CA VAL A 225 -1.31 -10.72 -26.89
C VAL A 225 -2.44 -11.65 -26.43
N SER A 226 -3.23 -11.26 -25.43
CA SER A 226 -4.36 -12.06 -24.94
C SER A 226 -5.42 -12.27 -26.01
N TYR A 227 -5.73 -11.25 -26.84
CA TYR A 227 -6.65 -11.38 -27.97
C TYR A 227 -6.14 -12.32 -29.08
N THR A 228 -4.83 -12.36 -29.31
CA THR A 228 -4.26 -13.27 -30.32
C THR A 228 -4.32 -14.73 -29.90
N HIS A 229 -4.12 -15.04 -28.63
CA HIS A 229 -4.26 -16.39 -28.08
C HIS A 229 -5.69 -16.91 -28.10
N LEU A 230 -6.70 -16.05 -27.88
CA LEU A 230 -8.12 -16.43 -27.92
C LEU A 230 -8.63 -16.67 -29.34
N ARG A 231 -7.98 -16.13 -30.39
CA ARG A 231 -8.34 -16.38 -31.80
C ARG A 231 -7.65 -17.59 -32.43
N ALA A 232 -6.68 -18.19 -31.74
CA ALA A 232 -5.91 -19.33 -32.23
C ALA A 232 -6.49 -20.71 -31.78
N HIS A 233 -7.63 -20.70 -31.10
CA HIS A 233 -8.47 -21.81 -30.69
C HIS A 233 -9.88 -21.65 -31.28
#